data_3ff0c3624168c5524e36f9ecbaf46aab
#
_entry.id   3ff0c3624168c5524e36f9ecbaf46aab
#
_cell.length_a   1.000
_cell.length_b   1.000
_cell.length_c   1.000
_cell.angle_alpha   90.00
_cell.angle_beta   90.00
_cell.angle_gamma   90.00
#
_symmetry.space_group_name_H-M   'P 1'
#
loop_
_entity.id
_entity.type
_entity.pdbx_description
1 polymer ?
#
loop_
_entity_poly.entity_id
_entity_poly.type
_entity_poly.pdbx_seq_one_letter_code
_entity_poly.pdbx_strand_id
1 'polypeptide(L)'
;MKIAAIDVGLKRIGIAICLDGSIVLPKEAILRKNRNQAARDVVRFLEEWGIDTLVVGLPRGGSSEEEMERRIQHFVSLLELPDAMKIHYQDEQGSSFEAKEQMKGVVK
;
A
#
# COMPACT_ATOMS: atom_id res chain seq x y z
N MET A 1 0.63 12.28 11.46
CA MET A 1 0.50 10.91 10.96
C MET A 1 0.97 10.84 9.52
N LYS A 2 1.90 9.97 9.26
CA LYS A 2 2.46 9.82 7.91
C LYS A 2 2.00 8.49 7.32
N ILE A 3 1.24 8.56 6.26
CA ILE A 3 0.61 7.39 5.67
C ILE A 3 1.17 7.12 4.28
N ALA A 4 1.43 5.86 3.98
CA ALA A 4 1.75 5.45 2.62
C ALA A 4 0.70 4.43 2.20
N ALA A 5 0.26 4.54 0.96
CA ALA A 5 -0.65 3.57 0.37
C ALA A 5 0.10 2.85 -0.73
N ILE A 6 0.01 1.54 -0.76
CA ILE A 6 0.66 0.77 -1.81
C ILE A 6 -0.37 -0.10 -2.52
N ASP A 7 -0.12 -0.28 -3.81
CA ASP A 7 -0.94 -1.12 -4.67
C ASP A 7 0.01 -2.16 -5.25
N VAL A 8 -0.06 -3.38 -4.74
CA VAL A 8 0.89 -4.43 -5.10
C VAL A 8 0.50 -5.07 -6.42
N GLY A 9 1.26 -4.79 -7.46
CA GLY A 9 1.04 -5.39 -8.76
C GLY A 9 2.05 -6.46 -9.06
N LEU A 10 1.89 -7.13 -10.19
CA LEU A 10 2.81 -8.18 -10.59
C LEU A 10 4.12 -7.63 -11.13
N LYS A 11 4.08 -6.48 -11.74
CA LYS A 11 5.27 -5.88 -12.36
C LYS A 11 5.78 -4.65 -11.65
N ARG A 12 4.92 -4.01 -10.89
CA ARG A 12 5.32 -2.80 -10.17
C ARG A 12 4.42 -2.59 -8.97
N ILE A 13 4.91 -1.81 -8.03
CA ILE A 13 4.15 -1.47 -6.84
C ILE A 13 3.90 0.02 -6.86
N GLY A 14 2.62 0.39 -6.96
CA GLY A 14 2.25 1.80 -6.92
C GLY A 14 2.33 2.32 -5.50
N ILE A 15 2.77 3.57 -5.34
CA ILE A 15 2.93 4.16 -4.02
C ILE A 15 2.39 5.59 -4.03
N ALA A 16 1.68 5.93 -2.97
CA ALA A 16 1.28 7.31 -2.72
C ALA A 16 1.49 7.58 -1.25
N ILE A 17 1.78 8.81 -0.90
CA ILE A 17 2.00 9.16 0.50
C ILE A 17 1.11 10.33 0.89
N CYS A 18 0.82 10.40 2.18
CA CYS A 18 0.05 11.48 2.75
C CYS A 18 0.73 11.86 4.07
N LEU A 19 1.37 13.00 4.09
CA LEU A 19 2.18 13.40 5.23
C LEU A 19 1.42 14.18 6.30
N ASP A 20 0.38 14.87 5.90
CA ASP A 20 -0.35 15.70 6.85
C ASP A 20 -1.85 15.42 6.88
N GLY A 21 -2.28 14.38 6.20
CA GLY A 21 -3.68 13.99 6.21
C GLY A 21 -4.55 14.74 5.21
N SER A 22 -4.01 15.72 4.51
CA SER A 22 -4.82 16.51 3.60
C SER A 22 -4.44 16.36 2.14
N ILE A 23 -3.19 16.07 1.84
CA ILE A 23 -2.72 15.97 0.47
C ILE A 23 -2.13 14.61 0.20
N VAL A 24 -2.59 13.97 -0.86
CA VAL A 24 -2.06 12.67 -1.29
C VAL A 24 -1.10 12.93 -2.45
N LEU A 25 0.14 12.50 -2.27
CA LEU A 25 1.18 12.69 -3.27
C LEU A 25 1.54 11.36 -3.91
N PRO A 26 1.22 11.17 -5.19
CA PRO A 26 1.65 9.94 -5.86
C PRO A 26 3.15 9.97 -6.05
N LYS A 27 3.77 8.82 -5.90
CA LYS A 27 5.21 8.67 -6.06
C LYS A 27 5.49 7.70 -7.20
N GLU A 28 6.73 7.70 -7.64
CA GLU A 28 7.14 6.81 -8.72
C GLU A 28 6.98 5.36 -8.26
N ALA A 29 6.41 4.54 -9.11
CA ALA A 29 6.19 3.15 -8.77
C ALA A 29 7.52 2.41 -8.67
N ILE A 30 7.56 1.42 -7.78
CA ILE A 30 8.74 0.58 -7.62
C ILE A 30 8.62 -0.56 -8.61
N LEU A 31 9.64 -0.70 -9.45
CA LEU A 31 9.68 -1.82 -10.40
C LEU A 31 9.96 -3.10 -9.65
N ARG A 32 9.24 -4.14 -10.02
CA ARG A 32 9.36 -5.41 -9.33
C ARG A 32 10.05 -6.42 -10.21
N LYS A 33 11.29 -6.74 -9.89
CA LYS A 33 12.04 -7.77 -10.57
C LYS A 33 11.81 -9.12 -9.90
N ASN A 34 11.73 -9.10 -8.57
CA ASN A 34 11.35 -10.25 -7.80
C ASN A 34 10.78 -9.76 -6.47
N ARG A 35 10.16 -10.68 -5.73
CA ARG A 35 9.49 -10.31 -4.48
C ARG A 35 10.41 -9.72 -3.44
N ASN A 36 11.56 -10.34 -3.28
CA ASN A 36 12.47 -9.90 -2.22
C ASN A 36 13.05 -8.52 -2.50
N GLN A 37 13.40 -8.27 -3.75
CA GLN A 37 13.90 -6.96 -4.14
C GLN A 37 12.81 -5.91 -3.95
N ALA A 38 11.59 -6.20 -4.39
CA ALA A 38 10.51 -5.23 -4.27
C ALA A 38 10.20 -4.94 -2.81
N ALA A 39 10.21 -5.96 -1.97
CA ALA A 39 9.95 -5.78 -0.54
C ALA A 39 11.02 -4.88 0.08
N ARG A 40 12.27 -5.10 -0.24
CA ARG A 40 13.35 -4.25 0.29
C ARG A 40 13.20 -2.81 -0.15
N ASP A 41 12.82 -2.61 -1.40
CA ASP A 41 12.68 -1.25 -1.92
C ASP A 41 11.50 -0.54 -1.27
N VAL A 42 10.42 -1.26 -1.01
CA VAL A 42 9.27 -0.67 -0.32
C VAL A 42 9.68 -0.27 1.10
N VAL A 43 10.36 -1.16 1.82
CA VAL A 43 10.77 -0.84 3.19
C VAL A 43 11.67 0.37 3.22
N ARG A 44 12.62 0.43 2.28
CA ARG A 44 13.53 1.57 2.21
C ARG A 44 12.75 2.86 1.98
N PHE A 45 11.76 2.81 1.10
CA PHE A 45 10.93 3.97 0.83
C PHE A 45 10.17 4.41 2.09
N LEU A 46 9.59 3.45 2.81
CA LEU A 46 8.84 3.77 4.01
C LEU A 46 9.73 4.39 5.08
N GLU A 47 10.94 3.88 5.22
CA GLU A 47 11.88 4.42 6.18
C GLU A 47 12.34 5.82 5.78
N GLU A 48 12.59 6.01 4.51
CA GLU A 48 13.07 7.28 3.99
C GLU A 48 12.07 8.40 4.23
N TRP A 49 10.79 8.09 4.13
CA TRP A 49 9.74 9.07 4.34
C TRP A 49 9.19 9.10 5.75
N GLY A 50 9.71 8.26 6.63
CA GLY A 50 9.26 8.22 8.02
C GLY A 50 7.81 7.82 8.17
N ILE A 51 7.37 6.87 7.36
CA ILE A 51 5.97 6.43 7.35
C ILE A 51 5.65 5.67 8.63
N ASP A 52 4.51 5.97 9.24
CA ASP A 52 4.08 5.26 10.44
C ASP A 52 2.83 4.40 10.19
N THR A 53 2.16 4.59 9.07
CA THR A 53 0.95 3.83 8.75
C THR A 53 0.99 3.41 7.28
N LEU A 54 0.79 2.12 7.05
CA LEU A 54 0.77 1.59 5.70
C LEU A 54 -0.63 1.13 5.34
N VAL A 55 -1.15 1.59 4.22
CA VAL A 55 -2.43 1.14 3.69
C VAL A 55 -2.15 0.30 2.46
N VAL A 56 -2.68 -0.91 2.44
CA VAL A 56 -2.46 -1.85 1.36
C VAL A 56 -3.77 -2.06 0.63
N GLY A 57 -3.80 -1.74 -0.66
CA GLY A 57 -5.00 -1.92 -1.46
C GLY A 57 -5.23 -3.39 -1.78
N LEU A 58 -6.47 -3.83 -1.72
CA LEU A 58 -6.86 -5.18 -2.07
C LEU A 58 -7.82 -5.14 -3.24
N PRO A 59 -7.55 -5.91 -4.30
CA PRO A 59 -8.49 -5.94 -5.41
C PRO A 59 -9.76 -6.67 -5.01
N ARG A 60 -10.87 -6.25 -5.58
CA ARG A 60 -12.17 -6.86 -5.32
C ARG A 60 -12.92 -7.05 -6.63
N GLY A 61 -13.85 -7.99 -6.62
CA GLY A 61 -14.74 -8.18 -7.76
C GLY A 61 -14.21 -9.05 -8.86
N GLY A 62 -13.03 -9.62 -8.72
CA GLY A 62 -12.46 -10.49 -9.71
C GLY A 62 -12.57 -11.95 -9.31
N SER A 63 -12.47 -12.84 -10.29
CA SER A 63 -12.54 -14.27 -10.02
C SER A 63 -11.32 -14.78 -9.26
N SER A 64 -10.21 -14.06 -9.30
CA SER A 64 -9.00 -14.46 -8.60
C SER A 64 -8.74 -13.59 -7.39
N GLU A 65 -9.79 -13.01 -6.84
CA GLU A 65 -9.68 -12.12 -5.71
C GLU A 65 -8.96 -12.75 -4.51
N GLU A 66 -9.34 -13.96 -4.13
CA GLU A 66 -8.73 -14.61 -2.99
C GLU A 66 -7.26 -14.92 -3.21
N GLU A 67 -6.90 -15.32 -4.41
CA GLU A 67 -5.53 -15.62 -4.72
C GLU A 67 -4.68 -14.36 -4.67
N MET A 68 -5.19 -13.27 -5.23
CA MET A 68 -4.46 -12.01 -5.19
C MET A 68 -4.31 -11.51 -3.75
N GLU A 69 -5.34 -11.66 -2.95
CA GLU A 69 -5.28 -11.25 -1.57
C GLU A 69 -4.20 -12.02 -0.82
N ARG A 70 -4.11 -13.32 -1.04
CA ARG A 70 -3.07 -14.13 -0.40
C ARG A 70 -1.68 -13.69 -0.85
N ARG A 71 -1.53 -13.38 -2.13
CA ARG A 71 -0.24 -12.91 -2.65
C ARG A 71 0.15 -11.59 -2.04
N ILE A 72 -0.81 -10.70 -1.89
CA ILE A 72 -0.55 -9.40 -1.30
C ILE A 72 -0.17 -9.54 0.16
N GLN A 73 -0.90 -10.36 0.91
CA GLN A 73 -0.59 -10.60 2.31
C GLN A 73 0.78 -11.24 2.47
N HIS A 74 1.12 -12.15 1.58
CA HIS A 74 2.45 -12.76 1.61
C HIS A 74 3.52 -11.70 1.35
N PHE A 75 3.30 -10.83 0.37
CA PHE A 75 4.26 -9.78 0.08
C PHE A 75 4.44 -8.87 1.30
N VAL A 76 3.34 -8.49 1.94
CA VAL A 76 3.42 -7.63 3.11
C VAL A 76 4.21 -8.30 4.22
N SER A 77 4.07 -9.61 4.38
CA SER A 77 4.82 -10.33 5.40
C SER A 77 6.32 -10.28 5.16
N LEU A 78 6.73 -10.14 3.90
CA LEU A 78 8.16 -10.03 3.57
C LEU A 78 8.75 -8.69 3.94
N LEU A 79 7.91 -7.70 4.21
CA LEU A 79 8.40 -6.37 4.53
C LEU A 79 9.05 -6.30 5.91
N GLU A 80 8.68 -7.23 6.81
CA GLU A 80 9.23 -7.26 8.16
C GLU A 80 9.20 -5.88 8.83
N LEU A 81 8.02 -5.28 8.83
CA LEU A 81 7.87 -3.93 9.34
C LEU A 81 7.91 -3.90 10.86
N PRO A 82 8.28 -2.74 11.46
CA PRO A 82 8.29 -2.63 12.91
C PRO A 82 6.89 -2.83 13.49
N ASP A 83 6.83 -3.35 14.71
CA ASP A 83 5.55 -3.55 15.39
C ASP A 83 4.79 -2.25 15.56
N ALA A 84 5.50 -1.14 15.66
CA ALA A 84 4.86 0.16 15.84
C ALA A 84 4.13 0.63 14.59
N MET A 85 4.47 0.08 13.43
CA MET A 85 3.83 0.50 12.20
C MET A 85 2.43 -0.11 12.11
N LYS A 86 1.46 0.73 11.77
CA LYS A 86 0.08 0.28 11.60
C LYS A 86 -0.11 -0.14 10.15
N ILE A 87 -0.78 -1.27 9.95
CA ILE A 87 -1.06 -1.77 8.61
C ILE A 87 -2.56 -1.94 8.46
N HIS A 88 -3.10 -1.33 7.41
CA HIS A 88 -4.52 -1.45 7.10
C HIS A 88 -4.68 -1.96 5.69
N TYR A 89 -5.64 -2.86 5.50
CA TYR A 89 -6.00 -3.33 4.18
C TYR A 89 -7.27 -2.62 3.75
N GLN A 90 -7.30 -2.16 2.51
CA GLN A 90 -8.44 -1.43 2.02
C GLN A 90 -8.92 -2.03 0.71
N ASP A 91 -10.22 -2.27 0.61
CA ASP A 91 -10.82 -2.77 -0.62
C ASP A 91 -10.77 -1.68 -1.67
N GLU A 92 -10.35 -2.05 -2.86
CA GLU A 92 -10.31 -1.11 -3.96
C GLU A 92 -11.49 -1.27 -4.90
N GLN A 93 -12.45 -2.06 -4.51
CA GLN A 93 -13.66 -2.18 -5.29
C GLN A 93 -14.37 -0.83 -5.27
N GLY A 94 -14.92 -0.48 -6.37
CA GLY A 94 -15.58 0.77 -6.48
C GLY A 94 -14.73 1.67 -7.28
N SER A 95 -13.83 2.27 -7.01
CA SER A 95 -13.05 3.11 -7.85
C SER A 95 -12.13 3.96 -7.03
N SER A 96 -11.16 4.49 -7.70
CA SER A 96 -10.24 5.37 -7.05
C SER A 96 -10.92 6.61 -6.54
N PHE A 97 -12.08 6.96 -7.11
CA PHE A 97 -12.81 8.07 -6.67
C PHE A 97 -13.37 7.85 -5.30
N GLU A 98 -13.84 6.66 -5.04
CA GLU A 98 -14.30 6.35 -3.73
C GLU A 98 -13.17 6.31 -2.75
N ALA A 99 -11.99 5.97 -3.21
CA ALA A 99 -10.84 5.99 -2.36
C ALA A 99 -10.62 7.36 -1.76
N LYS A 100 -10.97 8.40 -2.50
CA LYS A 100 -10.88 9.72 -1.97
C LYS A 100 -11.76 9.93 -0.79
N GLU A 101 -12.99 9.47 -0.88
CA GLU A 101 -13.91 9.60 0.23
C GLU A 101 -13.53 8.69 1.34
N GLN A 102 -13.03 7.53 1.00
CA GLN A 102 -12.55 6.60 2.00
C GLN A 102 -11.34 7.13 2.70
N MET A 103 -10.50 7.86 1.99
CA MET A 103 -9.38 8.48 2.64
C MET A 103 -9.86 9.47 3.68
N LYS A 104 -10.91 10.18 3.40
CA LYS A 104 -11.50 11.01 4.42
C LYS A 104 -11.99 10.16 5.56
N GLY A 105 -12.58 9.02 5.26
CA GLY A 105 -13.06 8.12 6.28
C GLY A 105 -11.94 7.49 7.07
N VAL A 106 -10.87 7.17 6.40
CA VAL A 106 -9.73 6.53 7.04
C VAL A 106 -8.99 7.52 7.92
N VAL A 107 -8.84 8.72 7.45
CA VAL A 107 -8.09 9.70 8.20
C VAL A 107 -8.94 10.50 9.16
N LYS A 108 -10.20 10.29 9.12
CA LYS A 108 -11.07 10.92 10.10
C LYS A 108 -10.80 10.39 11.50
#